data_a76095296bcee84c7b6981e8bf84aa07
#
_entry.id   a76095296bcee84c7b6981e8bf84aa07
#
_cell.length_a   1.000
_cell.length_b   1.000
_cell.length_c   1.000
_cell.angle_alpha   90.00
_cell.angle_beta   90.00
_cell.angle_gamma   90.00
#
_symmetry.space_group_name_H-M   'P 1'
#
loop_
_entity.id
_entity.type
_entity.pdbx_description
1 polymer ?
#
loop_
_entity_poly.entity_id
_entity_poly.type
_entity_poly.pdbx_seq_one_letter_code
_entity_poly.pdbx_strand_id
1 'polypeptide(L)'
;MKFSVIIPMYNNQHTIGRAMHSVLSQFGELVDEVELIVINDGSNDKSISVVNRIQKENRHHKIIVHSQENRGVSAARNKGVDLASHHLVAFLDADDSYEPYFLDEITKLITKYPQASVYSTAYRFINPRAGTKRVSNIKGLSAKKDRQLLRDFFSSTATGDLPLTSSSICVHKAALLEVGGFPEKENMGEDQAVWSQLALTQFIAISKKVCASYYEDTYSSLMQTIEPSHEMPFSQRLQQQLDSQKIPMKYTNSVRKYVAGHLLDLVRRNIKADNLDKAKMLLSDARGRVQLRRWVYWSVKLRFIMFQNDFNKMGSLAH
;
A
#
# COMPACT_ATOMS: atom_id res chain seq x y z
N MET A 1 -21.62 -11.49 -7.57
CA MET A 1 -20.19 -11.84 -7.64
C MET A 1 -19.73 -12.37 -6.29
N LYS A 2 -18.70 -13.24 -6.28
CA LYS A 2 -18.18 -13.87 -5.06
C LYS A 2 -16.78 -13.36 -4.77
N PHE A 3 -16.50 -13.02 -3.51
CA PHE A 3 -15.27 -12.39 -3.08
C PHE A 3 -14.61 -13.14 -1.92
N SER A 4 -13.29 -13.27 -1.96
CA SER A 4 -12.45 -13.63 -0.82
C SER A 4 -11.78 -12.38 -0.29
N VAL A 5 -12.06 -12.00 0.95
CA VAL A 5 -11.40 -10.86 1.61
C VAL A 5 -10.37 -11.39 2.60
N ILE A 6 -9.12 -10.98 2.43
CA ILE A 6 -7.98 -11.46 3.22
C ILE A 6 -7.53 -10.36 4.18
N ILE A 7 -7.45 -10.71 5.47
CA ILE A 7 -6.92 -9.85 6.53
C ILE A 7 -5.68 -10.53 7.13
N PRO A 8 -4.46 -10.07 6.81
CA PRO A 8 -3.25 -10.46 7.55
C PRO A 8 -3.29 -9.80 8.93
N MET A 9 -2.97 -10.53 9.99
CA MET A 9 -3.08 -10.06 11.38
C MET A 9 -1.84 -10.45 12.18
N TYR A 10 -1.21 -9.46 12.81
CA TYR A 10 -0.15 -9.65 13.80
C TYR A 10 -0.22 -8.58 14.88
N ASN A 11 -0.57 -8.98 16.12
CA ASN A 11 -0.70 -8.09 17.29
C ASN A 11 -1.65 -6.90 17.07
N ASN A 12 -2.87 -7.19 16.57
CA ASN A 12 -3.90 -6.19 16.25
C ASN A 12 -5.14 -6.27 17.17
N GLN A 13 -4.97 -6.64 18.46
CA GLN A 13 -6.11 -6.86 19.39
C GLN A 13 -7.09 -5.67 19.49
N HIS A 14 -6.62 -4.44 19.23
CA HIS A 14 -7.45 -3.23 19.33
C HIS A 14 -8.13 -2.84 18.03
N THR A 15 -7.70 -3.37 16.89
CA THR A 15 -8.14 -2.91 15.56
C THR A 15 -8.83 -4.00 14.74
N ILE A 16 -8.43 -5.27 14.90
CA ILE A 16 -8.94 -6.39 14.10
C ILE A 16 -10.46 -6.52 14.14
N GLY A 17 -11.11 -6.20 15.27
CA GLY A 17 -12.57 -6.22 15.37
C GLY A 17 -13.23 -5.26 14.41
N ARG A 18 -12.70 -4.02 14.27
CA ARG A 18 -13.18 -3.04 13.31
C ARG A 18 -13.01 -3.54 11.87
N ALA A 19 -11.84 -4.05 11.52
CA ALA A 19 -11.57 -4.58 10.19
C ALA A 19 -12.54 -5.70 9.84
N MET A 20 -12.70 -6.72 10.70
CA MET A 20 -13.64 -7.83 10.47
C MET A 20 -15.08 -7.35 10.30
N HIS A 21 -15.59 -6.51 11.22
CA HIS A 21 -16.96 -5.99 11.12
C HIS A 21 -17.19 -5.20 9.84
N SER A 22 -16.20 -4.46 9.35
CA SER A 22 -16.31 -3.73 8.08
C SER A 22 -16.44 -4.65 6.86
N VAL A 23 -15.90 -5.86 6.92
CA VAL A 23 -16.08 -6.89 5.89
C VAL A 23 -17.45 -7.58 6.04
N LEU A 24 -17.83 -7.94 7.25
CA LEU A 24 -19.09 -8.64 7.51
C LEU A 24 -20.33 -7.77 7.23
N SER A 25 -20.18 -6.44 7.23
CA SER A 25 -21.23 -5.48 6.89
C SER A 25 -21.30 -5.10 5.41
N GLN A 26 -20.53 -5.77 4.54
CA GLN A 26 -20.59 -5.48 3.11
C GLN A 26 -21.94 -5.88 2.51
N PHE A 27 -22.48 -5.00 1.68
CA PHE A 27 -23.74 -5.24 0.96
C PHE A 27 -23.63 -4.76 -0.51
N GLY A 28 -24.52 -5.28 -1.35
CA GLY A 28 -24.65 -4.89 -2.74
C GLY A 28 -25.54 -5.88 -3.48
N GLU A 29 -26.37 -5.39 -4.40
CA GLU A 29 -27.31 -6.24 -5.16
C GLU A 29 -26.63 -7.34 -5.98
N LEU A 30 -25.36 -7.12 -6.36
CA LEU A 30 -24.58 -8.05 -7.17
C LEU A 30 -23.46 -8.74 -6.37
N VAL A 31 -23.46 -8.62 -5.03
CA VAL A 31 -22.56 -9.34 -4.13
C VAL A 31 -23.25 -10.57 -3.61
N ASP A 32 -22.94 -11.75 -4.17
CA ASP A 32 -23.61 -13.00 -3.87
C ASP A 32 -23.02 -13.70 -2.62
N GLU A 33 -21.70 -13.64 -2.47
CA GLU A 33 -21.00 -14.33 -1.39
C GLU A 33 -19.70 -13.59 -1.03
N VAL A 34 -19.46 -13.47 0.26
CA VAL A 34 -18.18 -12.96 0.81
C VAL A 34 -17.64 -13.99 1.79
N GLU A 35 -16.42 -14.49 1.52
CA GLU A 35 -15.67 -15.23 2.51
C GLU A 35 -14.60 -14.32 3.12
N LEU A 36 -14.50 -14.29 4.44
CA LEU A 36 -13.50 -13.58 5.19
C LEU A 36 -12.40 -14.56 5.63
N ILE A 37 -11.17 -14.28 5.24
CA ILE A 37 -10.00 -15.10 5.57
C ILE A 37 -9.07 -14.28 6.46
N VAL A 38 -8.96 -14.65 7.73
CA VAL A 38 -8.05 -14.03 8.69
C VAL A 38 -6.81 -14.90 8.86
N ILE A 39 -5.65 -14.37 8.55
CA ILE A 39 -4.37 -15.07 8.74
C ILE A 39 -3.67 -14.47 9.96
N ASN A 40 -3.65 -15.22 11.05
CA ASN A 40 -2.90 -14.87 12.24
C ASN A 40 -1.43 -15.26 12.07
N ASP A 41 -0.58 -14.28 11.88
CA ASP A 41 0.87 -14.45 11.67
C ASP A 41 1.64 -14.49 12.99
N GLY A 42 1.23 -15.40 13.91
CA GLY A 42 1.91 -15.63 15.17
C GLY A 42 1.71 -14.53 16.21
N SER A 43 0.51 -13.93 16.31
CA SER A 43 0.22 -12.94 17.36
C SER A 43 0.39 -13.51 18.75
N ASN A 44 0.97 -12.72 19.66
CA ASN A 44 1.17 -13.05 21.08
C ASN A 44 0.29 -12.20 22.02
N ASP A 45 -0.62 -11.41 21.48
CA ASP A 45 -1.62 -10.61 22.20
C ASP A 45 -3.01 -11.28 22.15
N LYS A 46 -4.08 -10.53 22.46
CA LYS A 46 -5.46 -11.03 22.44
C LYS A 46 -6.12 -11.04 21.06
N SER A 47 -5.39 -10.77 19.97
CA SER A 47 -5.94 -10.71 18.61
C SER A 47 -6.74 -11.93 18.21
N ILE A 48 -6.18 -13.14 18.42
CA ILE A 48 -6.86 -14.40 18.08
C ILE A 48 -8.14 -14.62 18.91
N SER A 49 -8.14 -14.18 20.17
CA SER A 49 -9.31 -14.27 21.03
C SER A 49 -10.46 -13.38 20.53
N VAL A 50 -10.13 -12.18 20.03
CA VAL A 50 -11.11 -11.26 19.39
C VAL A 50 -11.68 -11.89 18.13
N VAL A 51 -10.84 -12.43 17.26
CA VAL A 51 -11.25 -13.09 16.00
C VAL A 51 -12.18 -14.27 16.29
N ASN A 52 -11.82 -15.15 17.21
CA ASN A 52 -12.61 -16.35 17.55
C ASN A 52 -13.97 -15.98 18.16
N ARG A 53 -14.06 -14.90 18.93
CA ARG A 53 -15.33 -14.39 19.43
C ARG A 53 -16.20 -13.91 18.27
N ILE A 54 -15.70 -13.06 17.38
CA ILE A 54 -16.46 -12.53 16.23
C ILE A 54 -16.91 -13.68 15.32
N GLN A 55 -16.06 -14.67 15.07
CA GLN A 55 -16.43 -15.86 14.29
C GLN A 55 -17.60 -16.62 14.91
N LYS A 56 -17.61 -16.81 16.24
CA LYS A 56 -18.72 -17.47 16.96
C LYS A 56 -20.02 -16.68 16.91
N GLU A 57 -19.94 -15.36 17.00
CA GLU A 57 -21.08 -14.45 16.95
C GLU A 57 -21.70 -14.34 15.54
N ASN A 58 -20.90 -14.61 14.48
CA ASN A 58 -21.29 -14.43 13.07
C ASN A 58 -21.27 -15.76 12.27
N ARG A 59 -21.85 -16.83 12.81
CA ARG A 59 -21.82 -18.20 12.24
C ARG A 59 -22.49 -18.33 10.86
N HIS A 60 -23.28 -17.37 10.46
CA HIS A 60 -23.94 -17.33 9.16
C HIS A 60 -23.00 -16.79 8.05
N HIS A 61 -21.88 -16.18 8.43
CA HIS A 61 -20.83 -15.76 7.49
C HIS A 61 -19.76 -16.83 7.35
N LYS A 62 -19.19 -16.94 6.15
CA LYS A 62 -18.04 -17.82 5.88
C LYS A 62 -16.77 -17.12 6.36
N ILE A 63 -16.31 -17.47 7.56
CA ILE A 63 -15.09 -16.92 8.17
C ILE A 63 -14.08 -18.05 8.35
N ILE A 64 -12.94 -17.94 7.68
CA ILE A 64 -11.80 -18.86 7.77
C ILE A 64 -10.74 -18.19 8.64
N VAL A 65 -10.27 -18.89 9.66
CA VAL A 65 -9.17 -18.42 10.52
C VAL A 65 -8.02 -19.42 10.43
N HIS A 66 -6.86 -18.93 10.03
CA HIS A 66 -5.64 -19.75 9.95
C HIS A 66 -4.53 -19.10 10.77
N SER A 67 -3.84 -19.90 11.61
CA SER A 67 -2.69 -19.43 12.37
C SER A 67 -1.41 -20.07 11.84
N GLN A 68 -0.36 -19.29 11.74
CA GLN A 68 0.98 -19.71 11.35
C GLN A 68 2.02 -19.10 12.30
N GLU A 69 3.24 -19.61 12.27
CA GLU A 69 4.38 -18.92 12.87
C GLU A 69 4.63 -17.59 12.16
N ASN A 70 5.15 -16.59 12.87
CA ASN A 70 5.40 -15.27 12.28
C ASN A 70 6.42 -15.37 11.13
N ARG A 71 5.95 -15.10 9.91
CA ARG A 71 6.71 -15.09 8.67
C ARG A 71 6.58 -13.77 7.91
N GLY A 72 5.89 -12.81 8.50
CA GLY A 72 5.66 -11.48 7.92
C GLY A 72 4.41 -11.37 7.05
N VAL A 73 3.99 -10.13 6.80
CA VAL A 73 2.74 -9.78 6.13
C VAL A 73 2.61 -10.39 4.73
N SER A 74 3.71 -10.49 3.98
CA SER A 74 3.75 -11.15 2.65
C SER A 74 3.34 -12.60 2.72
N ALA A 75 3.93 -13.37 3.64
CA ALA A 75 3.60 -14.78 3.85
C ALA A 75 2.14 -14.95 4.30
N ALA A 76 1.65 -14.07 5.17
CA ALA A 76 0.25 -14.07 5.60
C ALA A 76 -0.70 -13.78 4.43
N ARG A 77 -0.41 -12.76 3.59
CA ARG A 77 -1.24 -12.48 2.40
C ARG A 77 -1.21 -13.62 1.39
N ASN A 78 -0.03 -14.20 1.09
CA ASN A 78 0.09 -15.34 0.20
C ASN A 78 -0.71 -16.54 0.73
N LYS A 79 -0.60 -16.86 2.02
CA LYS A 79 -1.38 -17.92 2.64
C LYS A 79 -2.89 -17.68 2.53
N GLY A 80 -3.32 -16.43 2.70
CA GLY A 80 -4.72 -16.04 2.47
C GLY A 80 -5.16 -16.27 1.02
N VAL A 81 -4.31 -15.93 0.05
CA VAL A 81 -4.57 -16.17 -1.38
C VAL A 81 -4.68 -17.67 -1.68
N ASP A 82 -3.83 -18.51 -1.08
CA ASP A 82 -3.89 -19.97 -1.24
C ASP A 82 -5.24 -20.53 -0.75
N LEU A 83 -5.71 -20.04 0.41
CA LEU A 83 -6.97 -20.47 1.03
C LEU A 83 -8.21 -19.88 0.36
N ALA A 84 -8.07 -18.82 -0.42
CA ALA A 84 -9.17 -18.16 -1.10
C ALA A 84 -9.84 -19.07 -2.13
N SER A 85 -11.15 -19.30 -1.97
CA SER A 85 -11.94 -20.15 -2.88
C SER A 85 -12.52 -19.36 -4.07
N HIS A 86 -12.51 -18.04 -4.01
CA HIS A 86 -13.07 -17.20 -5.08
C HIS A 86 -11.99 -16.58 -5.97
N HIS A 87 -12.38 -16.26 -7.21
CA HIS A 87 -11.49 -15.68 -8.21
C HIS A 87 -11.19 -14.19 -7.96
N LEU A 88 -12.04 -13.51 -7.19
CA LEU A 88 -11.87 -12.10 -6.82
C LEU A 88 -11.34 -12.04 -5.39
N VAL A 89 -10.13 -11.54 -5.24
CA VAL A 89 -9.45 -11.43 -3.95
C VAL A 89 -9.27 -9.96 -3.61
N ALA A 90 -9.79 -9.57 -2.45
CA ALA A 90 -9.59 -8.24 -1.87
C ALA A 90 -8.72 -8.36 -0.60
N PHE A 91 -7.99 -7.29 -0.28
CA PHE A 91 -7.14 -7.25 0.90
C PHE A 91 -7.58 -6.11 1.83
N LEU A 92 -7.50 -6.35 3.12
CA LEU A 92 -7.73 -5.34 4.15
C LEU A 92 -6.70 -5.51 5.25
N ASP A 93 -5.95 -4.47 5.56
CA ASP A 93 -5.02 -4.51 6.68
C ASP A 93 -5.81 -4.49 8.02
N ALA A 94 -5.31 -5.21 9.04
CA ALA A 94 -6.02 -5.46 10.29
C ALA A 94 -6.29 -4.19 11.13
N ASP A 95 -5.70 -3.06 10.76
CA ASP A 95 -5.88 -1.75 11.37
C ASP A 95 -6.71 -0.76 10.53
N ASP A 96 -7.18 -1.19 9.34
CA ASP A 96 -8.01 -0.40 8.44
C ASP A 96 -9.50 -0.78 8.49
N SER A 97 -10.32 -0.19 7.63
CA SER A 97 -11.72 -0.58 7.45
C SER A 97 -12.25 -0.25 6.06
N TYR A 98 -13.19 -1.08 5.58
CA TYR A 98 -14.00 -0.76 4.42
C TYR A 98 -15.21 0.10 4.78
N GLU A 99 -15.69 0.91 3.83
CA GLU A 99 -17.04 1.43 3.84
C GLU A 99 -18.02 0.30 3.45
N PRO A 100 -19.28 0.31 3.93
CA PRO A 100 -20.21 -0.80 3.70
C PRO A 100 -20.48 -1.15 2.24
N TYR A 101 -20.16 -0.27 1.31
CA TYR A 101 -20.37 -0.38 -0.13
C TYR A 101 -19.10 -0.61 -0.94
N PHE A 102 -18.00 -1.04 -0.31
CA PHE A 102 -16.72 -1.27 -1.03
C PHE A 102 -16.85 -2.35 -2.09
N LEU A 103 -17.36 -3.54 -1.74
CA LEU A 103 -17.52 -4.64 -2.68
C LEU A 103 -18.57 -4.35 -3.77
N ASP A 104 -19.62 -3.60 -3.45
CA ASP A 104 -20.59 -3.12 -4.43
C ASP A 104 -19.91 -2.18 -5.46
N GLU A 105 -19.06 -1.28 -5.00
CA GLU A 105 -18.32 -0.38 -5.90
C GLU A 105 -17.30 -1.13 -6.77
N ILE A 106 -16.62 -2.14 -6.20
CA ILE A 106 -15.74 -3.05 -6.97
C ILE A 106 -16.54 -3.81 -8.04
N THR A 107 -17.72 -4.34 -7.68
CA THR A 107 -18.62 -5.01 -8.64
C THR A 107 -18.98 -4.11 -9.82
N LYS A 108 -19.28 -2.84 -9.56
CA LYS A 108 -19.57 -1.85 -10.60
C LYS A 108 -18.36 -1.56 -11.49
N LEU A 109 -17.15 -1.59 -10.93
CA LEU A 109 -15.91 -1.48 -11.73
C LEU A 109 -15.71 -2.70 -12.62
N ILE A 110 -15.91 -3.92 -12.10
CA ILE A 110 -15.79 -5.17 -12.85
C ILE A 110 -16.77 -5.19 -14.03
N THR A 111 -18.03 -4.86 -13.76
CA THR A 111 -19.07 -4.83 -14.79
C THR A 111 -18.75 -3.81 -15.89
N LYS A 112 -18.22 -2.64 -15.51
CA LYS A 112 -17.92 -1.56 -16.47
C LYS A 112 -16.63 -1.78 -17.25
N TYR A 113 -15.65 -2.45 -16.65
CA TYR A 113 -14.31 -2.67 -17.22
C TYR A 113 -13.90 -4.13 -17.11
N PRO A 114 -14.60 -5.05 -17.82
CA PRO A 114 -14.35 -6.51 -17.73
C PRO A 114 -12.96 -6.91 -18.23
N GLN A 115 -12.26 -6.04 -18.99
CA GLN A 115 -10.89 -6.26 -19.43
C GLN A 115 -9.84 -5.98 -18.34
N ALA A 116 -10.22 -5.36 -17.22
CA ALA A 116 -9.31 -5.12 -16.11
C ALA A 116 -9.19 -6.36 -15.23
N SER A 117 -8.02 -6.54 -14.61
CA SER A 117 -7.77 -7.58 -13.62
C SER A 117 -7.52 -7.02 -12.23
N VAL A 118 -7.38 -5.69 -12.12
CA VAL A 118 -7.11 -4.95 -10.89
C VAL A 118 -8.14 -3.84 -10.75
N TYR A 119 -8.79 -3.79 -9.61
CA TYR A 119 -9.83 -2.83 -9.28
C TYR A 119 -9.49 -2.12 -7.98
N SER A 120 -9.66 -0.81 -7.92
CA SER A 120 -9.37 -0.03 -6.73
C SER A 120 -10.36 1.11 -6.54
N THR A 121 -10.45 1.58 -5.32
CA THR A 121 -11.26 2.76 -4.97
C THR A 121 -10.38 3.84 -4.35
N ALA A 122 -10.85 5.09 -4.35
CA ALA A 122 -10.27 6.09 -3.47
C ALA A 122 -10.45 5.69 -2.00
N TYR A 123 -9.60 6.20 -1.16
CA TYR A 123 -9.59 5.96 0.28
C TYR A 123 -9.37 7.25 1.05
N ARG A 124 -9.62 7.22 2.35
CA ARG A 124 -9.32 8.35 3.23
C ARG A 124 -8.26 7.97 4.24
N PHE A 125 -7.41 8.91 4.57
CA PHE A 125 -6.54 8.84 5.72
C PHE A 125 -7.28 9.37 6.94
N ILE A 126 -7.17 8.67 8.05
CA ILE A 126 -7.73 9.07 9.34
C ILE A 126 -6.59 9.04 10.35
N ASN A 127 -6.31 10.19 10.97
CA ASN A 127 -5.41 10.27 12.11
C ASN A 127 -6.24 10.50 13.37
N PRO A 128 -6.50 9.46 14.19
CA PRO A 128 -7.35 9.57 15.37
C PRO A 128 -6.77 10.52 16.43
N ARG A 129 -5.45 10.56 16.59
CA ARG A 129 -4.79 11.41 17.59
C ARG A 129 -4.84 12.88 17.22
N ALA A 130 -4.58 13.19 15.95
CA ALA A 130 -4.65 14.58 15.46
C ALA A 130 -6.09 15.01 15.12
N GLY A 131 -7.07 14.11 15.14
CA GLY A 131 -8.44 14.39 14.74
C GLY A 131 -8.61 14.77 13.27
N THR A 132 -7.62 14.46 12.42
CA THR A 132 -7.61 14.88 11.02
C THR A 132 -8.08 13.77 10.09
N LYS A 133 -8.74 14.18 9.00
CA LYS A 133 -9.17 13.29 7.90
C LYS A 133 -8.86 13.96 6.57
N ARG A 134 -8.30 13.19 5.62
CA ARG A 134 -8.14 13.64 4.23
C ARG A 134 -8.43 12.53 3.25
N VAL A 135 -8.95 12.88 2.09
CA VAL A 135 -9.16 11.94 0.98
C VAL A 135 -7.86 11.80 0.18
N SER A 136 -7.60 10.59 -0.32
CA SER A 136 -6.48 10.32 -1.21
C SER A 136 -6.53 11.19 -2.47
N ASN A 137 -5.39 11.80 -2.80
CA ASN A 137 -5.25 12.65 -3.99
C ASN A 137 -4.59 11.86 -5.12
N ILE A 138 -5.36 10.98 -5.76
CA ILE A 138 -4.89 10.13 -6.86
C ILE A 138 -4.81 10.96 -8.14
N LYS A 139 -3.62 11.15 -8.67
CA LYS A 139 -3.37 11.95 -9.86
C LYS A 139 -3.63 11.17 -11.17
N GLY A 140 -3.77 11.89 -12.28
CA GLY A 140 -3.97 11.28 -13.60
C GLY A 140 -5.40 10.79 -13.88
N LEU A 141 -6.33 11.04 -12.94
CA LEU A 141 -7.75 10.74 -13.14
C LEU A 141 -8.50 11.90 -13.80
N SER A 142 -9.40 11.56 -14.72
CA SER A 142 -10.30 12.56 -15.33
C SER A 142 -11.30 13.08 -14.29
N ALA A 143 -11.47 14.41 -14.22
CA ALA A 143 -12.47 15.01 -13.35
C ALA A 143 -13.91 14.60 -13.71
N LYS A 144 -14.17 14.34 -15.01
CA LYS A 144 -15.50 14.05 -15.57
C LYS A 144 -15.98 12.61 -15.37
N LYS A 145 -15.11 11.70 -14.88
CA LYS A 145 -15.44 10.27 -14.74
C LYS A 145 -15.20 9.83 -13.31
N ASP A 146 -16.22 9.24 -12.69
CA ASP A 146 -16.08 8.64 -11.34
C ASP A 146 -15.38 7.30 -11.38
N ARG A 147 -15.66 6.48 -12.40
CA ARG A 147 -15.03 5.18 -12.66
C ARG A 147 -14.32 5.22 -13.99
N GLN A 148 -13.04 4.79 -14.04
CA GLN A 148 -12.21 4.84 -15.24
C GLN A 148 -11.05 3.84 -15.19
N LEU A 149 -10.45 3.55 -16.35
CA LEU A 149 -9.16 2.89 -16.38
C LEU A 149 -8.06 3.88 -15.95
N LEU A 150 -7.16 3.43 -15.10
CA LEU A 150 -5.96 4.16 -14.74
C LEU A 150 -4.97 4.06 -15.90
N ARG A 151 -4.62 5.21 -16.49
CA ARG A 151 -3.78 5.25 -17.70
C ARG A 151 -2.32 4.86 -17.41
N ASP A 152 -1.80 5.32 -16.29
CA ASP A 152 -0.41 5.13 -15.90
C ASP A 152 -0.29 5.18 -14.37
N PHE A 153 -0.12 4.00 -13.78
CA PHE A 153 0.09 3.83 -12.35
C PHE A 153 1.32 4.56 -11.83
N PHE A 154 2.44 4.47 -12.57
CA PHE A 154 3.72 5.05 -12.16
C PHE A 154 3.69 6.56 -12.15
N SER A 155 3.08 7.17 -13.18
CA SER A 155 2.89 8.62 -13.24
C SER A 155 1.96 9.12 -12.13
N SER A 156 0.88 8.38 -11.85
CA SER A 156 -0.05 8.71 -10.78
C SER A 156 0.66 8.68 -9.41
N THR A 157 1.39 7.61 -9.13
CA THR A 157 2.12 7.42 -7.86
C THR A 157 3.26 8.43 -7.69
N ALA A 158 3.98 8.76 -8.77
CA ALA A 158 5.08 9.73 -8.70
C ALA A 158 4.64 11.16 -8.34
N THR A 159 3.37 11.48 -8.48
CA THR A 159 2.84 12.86 -8.35
C THR A 159 1.70 13.02 -7.35
N GLY A 160 1.14 11.93 -6.86
CA GLY A 160 0.01 11.89 -5.92
C GLY A 160 0.14 10.84 -4.84
N ASP A 161 -0.98 10.55 -4.17
CA ASP A 161 -1.09 9.38 -3.30
C ASP A 161 -1.14 8.10 -4.14
N LEU A 162 -0.83 6.96 -3.51
CA LEU A 162 -0.87 5.64 -4.16
C LEU A 162 -2.28 5.35 -4.70
N PRO A 163 -2.43 4.98 -5.98
CA PRO A 163 -3.74 4.59 -6.52
C PRO A 163 -4.19 3.19 -6.08
N LEU A 164 -3.27 2.39 -5.58
CA LEU A 164 -3.49 1.05 -5.03
C LEU A 164 -2.87 0.96 -3.65
N THR A 165 -3.67 0.57 -2.65
CA THR A 165 -3.22 0.18 -1.31
C THR A 165 -3.82 -1.18 -0.97
N SER A 166 -3.22 -1.91 -0.04
CA SER A 166 -3.77 -3.22 0.38
C SER A 166 -5.23 -3.10 0.80
N SER A 167 -5.62 -2.00 1.44
CA SER A 167 -6.99 -1.79 1.93
C SER A 167 -7.94 -1.14 0.92
N SER A 168 -7.54 -0.95 -0.35
CA SER A 168 -8.42 -0.33 -1.37
C SER A 168 -8.53 -1.14 -2.66
N ILE A 169 -7.96 -2.35 -2.71
CA ILE A 169 -7.79 -3.14 -3.92
C ILE A 169 -8.61 -4.43 -3.89
N CYS A 170 -9.08 -4.82 -5.07
CA CYS A 170 -9.51 -6.17 -5.40
C CYS A 170 -8.83 -6.59 -6.71
N VAL A 171 -8.39 -7.83 -6.81
CA VAL A 171 -7.63 -8.35 -7.95
C VAL A 171 -8.13 -9.74 -8.34
N HIS A 172 -8.07 -10.07 -9.62
CA HIS A 172 -8.24 -11.46 -10.05
C HIS A 172 -7.09 -12.32 -9.50
N LYS A 173 -7.43 -13.39 -8.77
CA LYS A 173 -6.45 -14.31 -8.17
C LYS A 173 -5.40 -14.77 -9.17
N ALA A 174 -5.82 -15.10 -10.40
CA ALA A 174 -4.92 -15.53 -11.47
C ALA A 174 -3.86 -14.45 -11.81
N ALA A 175 -4.27 -13.19 -11.94
CA ALA A 175 -3.33 -12.09 -12.22
C ALA A 175 -2.32 -11.88 -11.10
N LEU A 176 -2.73 -12.06 -9.84
CA LEU A 176 -1.83 -11.98 -8.69
C LEU A 176 -0.81 -13.12 -8.69
N LEU A 177 -1.24 -14.34 -9.01
CA LEU A 177 -0.36 -15.50 -9.11
C LEU A 177 0.61 -15.40 -10.28
N GLU A 178 0.17 -14.83 -11.41
CA GLU A 178 1.02 -14.58 -12.60
C GLU A 178 2.21 -13.69 -12.29
N VAL A 179 2.06 -12.69 -11.42
CA VAL A 179 3.16 -11.82 -11.00
C VAL A 179 3.98 -12.38 -9.83
N GLY A 180 3.66 -13.59 -9.34
CA GLY A 180 4.41 -14.32 -8.31
C GLY A 180 3.97 -14.04 -6.87
N GLY A 181 2.83 -13.36 -6.66
CA GLY A 181 2.34 -13.02 -5.31
C GLY A 181 3.22 -12.03 -4.57
N PHE A 182 3.09 -12.01 -3.23
CA PHE A 182 3.85 -11.09 -2.37
C PHE A 182 5.25 -11.65 -2.03
N PRO A 183 6.31 -10.83 -2.11
CA PRO A 183 7.68 -11.28 -1.83
C PRO A 183 7.88 -11.49 -0.33
N GLU A 184 8.07 -12.74 0.12
CA GLU A 184 8.13 -13.10 1.55
C GLU A 184 9.42 -12.67 2.28
N LYS A 185 10.46 -12.30 1.54
CA LYS A 185 11.75 -11.88 2.12
C LYS A 185 11.90 -10.36 2.23
N GLU A 186 10.81 -9.61 2.00
CA GLU A 186 10.83 -8.15 1.99
C GLU A 186 9.98 -7.61 3.14
N ASN A 187 10.62 -6.82 4.01
CA ASN A 187 9.97 -6.28 5.20
C ASN A 187 9.19 -4.98 4.93
N MET A 188 9.42 -4.34 3.78
CA MET A 188 8.74 -3.10 3.37
C MET A 188 8.69 -2.96 1.85
N GLY A 189 7.59 -2.36 1.35
CA GLY A 189 7.37 -2.14 -0.07
C GLY A 189 6.98 -3.41 -0.83
N GLU A 190 6.60 -4.46 -0.11
CA GLU A 190 6.11 -5.73 -0.65
C GLU A 190 4.82 -5.54 -1.47
N ASP A 191 3.96 -4.64 -1.03
CA ASP A 191 2.74 -4.24 -1.72
C ASP A 191 3.05 -3.50 -3.02
N GLN A 192 3.96 -2.51 -2.98
CA GLN A 192 4.40 -1.77 -4.16
C GLN A 192 5.15 -2.67 -5.15
N ALA A 193 5.82 -3.72 -4.68
CA ALA A 193 6.41 -4.74 -5.52
C ALA A 193 5.35 -5.43 -6.38
N VAL A 194 4.25 -5.88 -5.77
CA VAL A 194 3.13 -6.54 -6.47
C VAL A 194 2.38 -5.55 -7.36
N TRP A 195 2.00 -4.38 -6.81
CA TRP A 195 1.21 -3.39 -7.57
C TRP A 195 1.96 -2.87 -8.79
N SER A 196 3.28 -2.70 -8.71
CA SER A 196 4.08 -2.29 -9.86
C SER A 196 4.13 -3.37 -10.96
N GLN A 197 4.25 -4.64 -10.63
CA GLN A 197 4.25 -5.71 -11.62
C GLN A 197 2.86 -5.87 -12.26
N LEU A 198 1.79 -5.83 -11.47
CA LEU A 198 0.42 -5.81 -12.00
C LEU A 198 0.19 -4.62 -12.94
N ALA A 199 0.69 -3.43 -12.59
CA ALA A 199 0.56 -2.24 -13.43
C ALA A 199 1.32 -2.31 -14.77
N LEU A 200 2.37 -3.13 -14.87
CA LEU A 200 3.10 -3.38 -16.11
C LEU A 200 2.34 -4.32 -17.05
N THR A 201 1.53 -5.25 -16.52
CA THR A 201 0.95 -6.37 -17.26
C THR A 201 -0.57 -6.30 -17.37
N GLN A 202 -1.26 -5.66 -16.43
CA GLN A 202 -2.72 -5.68 -16.31
C GLN A 202 -3.35 -4.31 -16.49
N PHE A 203 -4.62 -4.28 -16.91
CA PHE A 203 -5.44 -3.08 -16.83
C PHE A 203 -5.93 -2.88 -15.40
N ILE A 204 -5.88 -1.63 -14.93
CA ILE A 204 -6.34 -1.21 -13.61
C ILE A 204 -7.59 -0.34 -13.80
N ALA A 205 -8.69 -0.71 -13.19
CA ALA A 205 -9.89 0.12 -13.12
C ALA A 205 -9.98 0.77 -11.72
N ILE A 206 -10.29 2.06 -11.67
CA ILE A 206 -10.33 2.82 -10.42
C ILE A 206 -11.62 3.64 -10.30
N SER A 207 -12.16 3.70 -9.08
CA SER A 207 -13.25 4.59 -8.69
C SER A 207 -12.73 5.73 -7.81
N LYS A 208 -13.25 6.94 -8.05
CA LYS A 208 -13.00 8.10 -7.16
C LYS A 208 -13.85 8.07 -5.89
N LYS A 209 -14.81 7.15 -5.80
CA LYS A 209 -15.60 6.97 -4.58
C LYS A 209 -14.71 6.48 -3.45
N VAL A 210 -14.78 7.13 -2.30
CA VAL A 210 -14.02 6.74 -1.11
C VAL A 210 -14.71 5.52 -0.49
N CYS A 211 -14.03 4.36 -0.52
CA CYS A 211 -14.61 3.11 -0.03
C CYS A 211 -13.74 2.39 1.01
N ALA A 212 -12.59 2.97 1.38
CA ALA A 212 -11.73 2.45 2.43
C ALA A 212 -11.21 3.58 3.33
N SER A 213 -10.91 3.25 4.57
CA SER A 213 -10.33 4.15 5.57
C SER A 213 -9.00 3.58 6.05
N TYR A 214 -7.92 4.31 5.77
CA TYR A 214 -6.56 4.05 6.23
C TYR A 214 -6.32 4.82 7.52
N TYR A 215 -6.00 4.11 8.61
CA TYR A 215 -5.78 4.72 9.90
C TYR A 215 -4.28 4.94 10.14
N GLU A 216 -3.89 6.22 10.18
CA GLU A 216 -2.55 6.64 10.58
C GLU A 216 -2.41 6.57 12.10
N ASP A 217 -1.19 6.36 12.59
CA ASP A 217 -0.87 6.40 14.01
C ASP A 217 -1.57 5.32 14.88
N THR A 218 -1.70 4.11 14.31
CA THR A 218 -2.11 2.92 15.05
C THR A 218 -0.94 2.37 15.90
N TYR A 219 -1.25 1.74 17.05
CA TYR A 219 -0.24 1.18 17.97
C TYR A 219 0.67 0.11 17.32
N SER A 220 0.26 -0.46 16.20
CA SER A 220 0.92 -1.57 15.49
C SER A 220 1.54 -1.18 14.16
N SER A 221 1.58 0.11 13.80
CA SER A 221 2.08 0.54 12.49
C SER A 221 3.59 0.28 12.34
N LEU A 222 3.96 -0.68 11.48
CA LEU A 222 5.35 -0.96 11.08
C LEU A 222 6.07 0.26 10.52
N MET A 223 5.33 1.21 9.92
CA MET A 223 5.86 2.45 9.35
C MET A 223 6.53 3.37 10.39
N GLN A 224 6.21 3.20 11.69
CA GLN A 224 6.78 4.02 12.76
C GLN A 224 8.10 3.46 13.31
N THR A 225 8.37 2.17 13.12
CA THR A 225 9.50 1.46 13.75
C THR A 225 10.69 1.25 12.82
N ILE A 226 10.51 1.41 11.51
CA ILE A 226 11.58 1.13 10.54
C ILE A 226 12.26 2.43 10.09
N GLU A 227 13.55 2.56 10.43
CA GLU A 227 14.38 3.64 9.90
C GLU A 227 14.42 3.58 8.36
N PRO A 228 14.20 4.71 7.66
CA PRO A 228 14.20 4.76 6.21
C PRO A 228 15.63 4.78 5.67
N SER A 229 16.37 3.67 5.81
CA SER A 229 17.81 3.69 5.58
C SER A 229 18.24 3.33 4.16
N HIS A 230 17.46 2.55 3.42
CA HIS A 230 17.91 2.00 2.13
C HIS A 230 16.79 2.02 1.09
N GLU A 231 17.20 2.01 -0.18
CA GLU A 231 16.28 1.84 -1.30
C GLU A 231 15.55 0.49 -1.19
N MET A 232 14.22 0.52 -1.32
CA MET A 232 13.39 -0.67 -1.20
C MET A 232 13.57 -1.61 -2.41
N PRO A 233 13.45 -2.93 -2.21
CA PRO A 233 13.67 -3.91 -3.28
C PRO A 233 12.81 -3.70 -4.53
N PHE A 234 11.57 -3.24 -4.39
CA PHE A 234 10.71 -2.96 -5.54
C PHE A 234 11.30 -1.90 -6.49
N SER A 235 11.93 -0.86 -5.93
CA SER A 235 12.57 0.21 -6.70
C SER A 235 13.80 -0.29 -7.44
N GLN A 236 14.61 -1.12 -6.76
CA GLN A 236 15.78 -1.77 -7.37
C GLN A 236 15.39 -2.69 -8.53
N ARG A 237 14.31 -3.51 -8.35
CA ARG A 237 13.78 -4.37 -9.43
C ARG A 237 13.28 -3.58 -10.62
N LEU A 238 12.56 -2.49 -10.39
CA LEU A 238 12.12 -1.61 -11.48
C LEU A 238 13.29 -0.98 -12.21
N GLN A 239 14.35 -0.58 -11.50
CA GLN A 239 15.57 -0.09 -12.13
C GLN A 239 16.26 -1.18 -12.98
N GLN A 240 16.41 -2.40 -12.45
CA GLN A 240 16.97 -3.53 -13.21
C GLN A 240 16.14 -3.85 -14.48
N GLN A 241 14.80 -3.74 -14.38
CA GLN A 241 13.91 -3.92 -15.53
C GLN A 241 14.04 -2.78 -16.56
N LEU A 242 14.29 -1.54 -16.12
CA LEU A 242 14.61 -0.41 -17.00
C LEU A 242 15.92 -0.64 -17.74
N ASP A 243 16.99 -1.04 -17.03
CA ASP A 243 18.32 -1.25 -17.56
C ASP A 243 18.35 -2.42 -18.56
N SER A 244 17.57 -3.47 -18.29
CA SER A 244 17.40 -4.63 -19.17
C SER A 244 16.31 -4.45 -20.24
N GLN A 245 15.76 -3.25 -20.40
CA GLN A 245 14.72 -2.89 -21.38
C GLN A 245 13.45 -3.76 -21.32
N LYS A 246 13.15 -4.31 -20.14
CA LYS A 246 11.93 -5.13 -19.91
C LYS A 246 10.68 -4.28 -19.63
N ILE A 247 10.84 -2.99 -19.34
CA ILE A 247 9.71 -2.08 -19.14
C ILE A 247 9.11 -1.69 -20.51
N PRO A 248 7.80 -1.84 -20.73
CA PRO A 248 7.16 -1.35 -21.94
C PRO A 248 7.48 0.12 -22.20
N MET A 249 7.80 0.47 -23.45
CA MET A 249 8.23 1.83 -23.85
C MET A 249 7.30 2.92 -23.34
N LYS A 250 5.98 2.69 -23.38
CA LYS A 250 4.96 3.63 -22.88
C LYS A 250 5.11 4.00 -21.40
N TYR A 251 5.74 3.15 -20.58
CA TYR A 251 5.93 3.35 -19.14
C TYR A 251 7.36 3.73 -18.74
N THR A 252 8.34 3.67 -19.66
CA THR A 252 9.75 3.90 -19.33
C THR A 252 9.98 5.20 -18.58
N ASN A 253 9.43 6.32 -19.05
CA ASN A 253 9.62 7.62 -18.40
C ASN A 253 8.90 7.74 -17.05
N SER A 254 7.71 7.18 -16.92
CA SER A 254 6.95 7.21 -15.67
C SER A 254 7.57 6.31 -14.60
N VAL A 255 8.09 5.13 -14.99
CA VAL A 255 8.84 4.26 -14.07
C VAL A 255 10.11 4.94 -13.59
N ARG A 256 10.90 5.61 -14.48
CA ARG A 256 12.06 6.41 -14.05
C ARG A 256 11.68 7.48 -13.03
N LYS A 257 10.57 8.19 -13.25
CA LYS A 257 10.07 9.20 -12.29
C LYS A 257 9.64 8.57 -10.99
N TYR A 258 9.01 7.39 -11.02
CA TYR A 258 8.59 6.68 -9.82
C TYR A 258 9.78 6.25 -8.97
N VAL A 259 10.80 5.63 -9.57
CA VAL A 259 12.07 5.26 -8.91
C VAL A 259 12.76 6.50 -8.31
N ALA A 260 12.89 7.59 -9.09
CA ALA A 260 13.42 8.84 -8.59
C ALA A 260 12.61 9.42 -7.43
N GLY A 261 11.29 9.33 -7.50
CA GLY A 261 10.37 9.76 -6.44
C GLY A 261 10.60 9.03 -5.13
N HIS A 262 10.78 7.70 -5.20
CA HIS A 262 11.10 6.87 -4.05
C HIS A 262 12.44 7.27 -3.40
N LEU A 263 13.51 7.43 -4.20
CA LEU A 263 14.82 7.89 -3.70
C LEU A 263 14.72 9.25 -3.00
N LEU A 264 14.00 10.21 -3.59
CA LEU A 264 13.81 11.54 -3.00
C LEU A 264 12.90 11.53 -1.76
N ASP A 265 11.99 10.56 -1.63
CA ASP A 265 11.24 10.36 -0.39
C ASP A 265 12.14 9.81 0.73
N LEU A 266 13.05 8.90 0.41
CA LEU A 266 14.07 8.43 1.35
C LEU A 266 15.00 9.57 1.80
N VAL A 267 15.41 10.48 0.90
CA VAL A 267 16.14 11.70 1.27
C VAL A 267 15.35 12.51 2.30
N ARG A 268 14.07 12.78 2.03
CA ARG A 268 13.19 13.52 2.93
C ARG A 268 13.10 12.88 4.32
N ARG A 269 12.92 11.57 4.36
CA ARG A 269 12.81 10.80 5.62
C ARG A 269 14.11 10.83 6.40
N ASN A 270 15.25 10.64 5.74
CA ASN A 270 16.57 10.70 6.39
C ASN A 270 16.89 12.10 6.92
N ILE A 271 16.53 13.19 6.21
CA ILE A 271 16.65 14.55 6.72
C ILE A 271 15.78 14.74 7.99
N LYS A 272 14.56 14.20 8.01
CA LYS A 272 13.66 14.30 9.18
C LYS A 272 14.19 13.50 10.40
N ALA A 273 14.92 12.42 10.15
CA ALA A 273 15.52 11.56 11.17
C ALA A 273 16.94 12.02 11.56
N ASP A 274 17.39 13.18 11.08
CA ASP A 274 18.75 13.73 11.24
C ASP A 274 19.88 12.84 10.71
N ASN A 275 19.57 11.90 9.82
CA ASN A 275 20.53 11.03 9.15
C ASN A 275 21.12 11.73 7.89
N LEU A 276 21.84 12.85 8.10
CA LEU A 276 22.24 13.76 7.03
C LEU A 276 23.23 13.16 6.03
N ASP A 277 24.14 12.29 6.48
CA ASP A 277 25.10 11.60 5.60
C ASP A 277 24.40 10.63 4.65
N LYS A 278 23.41 9.88 5.15
CA LYS A 278 22.58 9.00 4.31
C LYS A 278 21.77 9.81 3.29
N ALA A 279 21.20 10.94 3.72
CA ALA A 279 20.48 11.84 2.82
C ALA A 279 21.40 12.39 1.71
N LYS A 280 22.64 12.74 2.06
CA LYS A 280 23.67 13.20 1.10
C LYS A 280 24.05 12.08 0.11
N MET A 281 24.26 10.87 0.58
CA MET A 281 24.52 9.70 -0.25
C MET A 281 23.38 9.45 -1.26
N LEU A 282 22.14 9.46 -0.82
CA LEU A 282 20.95 9.27 -1.67
C LEU A 282 20.81 10.41 -2.71
N LEU A 283 21.16 11.65 -2.37
CA LEU A 283 21.15 12.78 -3.31
C LEU A 283 22.27 12.70 -4.35
N SER A 284 23.36 11.97 -4.09
CA SER A 284 24.41 11.74 -5.06
C SER A 284 24.00 10.76 -6.18
N ASP A 285 22.96 9.96 -5.95
CA ASP A 285 22.43 9.06 -6.98
C ASP A 285 21.82 9.85 -8.15
N ALA A 286 22.37 9.62 -9.34
CA ALA A 286 21.98 10.33 -10.57
C ALA A 286 20.50 10.12 -10.93
N ARG A 287 19.90 8.98 -10.53
CA ARG A 287 18.49 8.67 -10.80
C ARG A 287 17.55 9.72 -10.19
N GLY A 288 17.88 10.27 -9.02
CA GLY A 288 17.11 11.33 -8.37
C GLY A 288 16.91 12.58 -9.24
N ARG A 289 17.87 12.89 -10.13
CA ARG A 289 17.83 14.05 -11.04
C ARG A 289 16.70 13.98 -12.08
N VAL A 290 16.11 12.82 -12.32
CA VAL A 290 14.91 12.67 -13.19
C VAL A 290 13.76 13.54 -12.68
N GLN A 291 13.66 13.78 -11.36
CA GLN A 291 12.76 14.75 -10.74
C GLN A 291 13.51 16.03 -10.33
N LEU A 292 14.12 16.73 -11.28
CA LEU A 292 15.09 17.81 -11.08
C LEU A 292 14.62 18.87 -10.04
N ARG A 293 13.37 19.34 -10.12
CA ARG A 293 12.85 20.35 -9.18
C ARG A 293 12.88 19.86 -7.73
N ARG A 294 12.45 18.63 -7.48
CA ARG A 294 12.47 18.02 -6.14
C ARG A 294 13.91 17.75 -5.69
N TRP A 295 14.75 17.29 -6.60
CA TRP A 295 16.17 17.03 -6.32
C TRP A 295 16.91 18.31 -5.91
N VAL A 296 16.73 19.42 -6.64
CA VAL A 296 17.31 20.73 -6.31
C VAL A 296 16.78 21.20 -4.94
N TYR A 297 15.47 21.13 -4.70
CA TYR A 297 14.87 21.52 -3.43
C TYR A 297 15.54 20.80 -2.23
N TRP A 298 15.65 19.46 -2.31
CA TRP A 298 16.23 18.68 -1.23
C TRP A 298 17.75 18.89 -1.11
N SER A 299 18.45 19.12 -2.21
CA SER A 299 19.89 19.45 -2.22
C SER A 299 20.17 20.77 -1.51
N VAL A 300 19.40 21.81 -1.78
CA VAL A 300 19.53 23.11 -1.13
C VAL A 300 19.17 22.99 0.36
N LYS A 301 18.06 22.34 0.66
CA LYS A 301 17.58 22.15 2.04
C LYS A 301 18.58 21.39 2.90
N LEU A 302 19.17 20.30 2.38
CA LEU A 302 20.18 19.53 3.10
C LEU A 302 21.42 20.37 3.38
N ARG A 303 21.94 21.11 2.39
CA ARG A 303 23.13 22.00 2.56
C ARG A 303 22.87 23.05 3.63
N PHE A 304 21.69 23.64 3.63
CA PHE A 304 21.31 24.65 4.64
C PHE A 304 21.29 24.06 6.06
N ILE A 305 20.71 22.88 6.26
CA ILE A 305 20.68 22.20 7.56
C ILE A 305 22.11 21.84 8.01
N MET A 306 22.93 21.29 7.13
CA MET A 306 24.33 20.95 7.45
C MET A 306 25.13 22.21 7.85
N PHE A 307 24.97 23.31 7.11
CA PHE A 307 25.60 24.59 7.46
C PHE A 307 25.19 25.12 8.84
N GLN A 308 23.89 25.05 9.17
CA GLN A 308 23.40 25.46 10.52
C GLN A 308 24.01 24.58 11.62
N ASN A 309 24.09 23.25 11.40
CA ASN A 309 24.68 22.34 12.38
C ASN A 309 26.18 22.62 12.60
N ASP A 310 26.92 22.91 11.55
CA ASP A 310 28.35 23.25 11.65
C ASP A 310 28.55 24.60 12.36
N PHE A 311 27.72 25.60 12.07
CA PHE A 311 27.76 26.90 12.73
C PHE A 311 27.48 26.81 14.23
N ASN A 312 26.47 26.02 14.61
CA ASN A 312 26.13 25.78 16.02
C ASN A 312 27.25 25.07 16.78
N LYS A 313 27.92 24.10 16.16
CA LYS A 313 29.08 23.41 16.73
C LYS A 313 30.26 24.36 16.98
N MET A 314 30.56 25.27 16.03
CA MET A 314 31.60 26.25 16.19
C MET A 314 31.30 27.26 17.32
N GLY A 315 30.03 27.67 17.45
CA GLY A 315 29.61 28.55 18.56
C GLY A 315 29.71 27.90 19.95
N SER A 316 29.47 26.59 20.05
CA SER A 316 29.58 25.83 21.31
C SER A 316 31.04 25.51 21.72
N LEU A 317 32.00 25.62 20.83
CA LEU A 317 33.44 25.42 21.10
C LEU A 317 34.12 26.74 21.50
N ALA A 318 33.43 27.88 21.37
CA ALA A 318 33.94 29.20 21.70
C ALA A 318 33.56 29.69 23.13
N HIS A 319 32.85 28.86 23.88
CA HIS A 319 32.53 29.00 25.29
C HIS A 319 33.10 27.86 26.12
#